data_36b4a233169a512bdd07c425368012c2
#
_entry.id   36b4a233169a512bdd07c425368012c2
#
_cell.length_a   1.000
_cell.length_b   1.000
_cell.length_c   1.000
_cell.angle_alpha   90.00
_cell.angle_beta   90.00
_cell.angle_gamma   90.00
#
_symmetry.space_group_name_H-M   'P 1'
#
loop_
_entity.id
_entity.type
_entity.pdbx_description
1 polymer ?
#
loop_
_entity_poly.entity_id
_entity_poly.type
_entity_poly.pdbx_seq_one_letter_code
_entity_poly.pdbx_strand_id
1 'polypeptide(L)'
;MRFRRGETKVWHRDDSFGGNPVGNIMIDHCSCTWGLDENISFYRHMYDPSEGQYESKDLKLPTVNVTIQNTISAKALDTYNHAFGSTLGGENCAFARNLWASNSGRNPSIGWNGIFNFVNNVVFNWVHRSSDGGDYTAMFNMINNYYKPGPATPKDSNVGHRILKPEAGRSKLDHKEYGRVYADGNIMEGYPEITKDNWNGGIQIETQPNTDGYTEYMRSYQPFEMPYINIMGAKDAYDYVLKHVGANIPCRDIVDKRVIEEVRTGIPYYEKKLPKDAYGDLTGLSPKSMGEDGQFKYRRLPKDSYKQGIITDVRQMGGYPESVSYTHLTLPTT
;
A
#
# COMPACT_ATOMS: atom_id res chain seq x y z
N MET A 1 -3.19 -17.06 3.87
CA MET A 1 -4.21 -16.67 4.89
C MET A 1 -4.96 -15.43 4.44
N ARG A 2 -6.15 -15.14 5.02
CA ARG A 2 -6.93 -13.92 4.74
C ARG A 2 -7.09 -13.12 6.02
N PHE A 3 -6.74 -11.84 5.95
CA PHE A 3 -6.86 -10.90 7.05
C PHE A 3 -7.84 -9.81 6.62
N ARG A 4 -8.97 -9.70 7.29
CA ARG A 4 -10.04 -8.75 6.97
C ARG A 4 -10.52 -8.07 8.24
N ARG A 5 -10.17 -6.80 8.41
CA ARG A 5 -10.58 -6.04 9.59
C ARG A 5 -12.07 -5.71 9.56
N GLY A 6 -12.50 -5.00 8.57
CA GLY A 6 -13.86 -4.82 8.11
C GLY A 6 -14.89 -4.13 8.99
N GLU A 7 -14.70 -4.03 10.29
CA GLU A 7 -15.64 -3.38 11.19
C GLU A 7 -15.53 -1.86 11.13
N THR A 8 -16.60 -1.16 10.77
CA THR A 8 -16.60 0.28 10.58
C THR A 8 -17.00 1.09 11.80
N LYS A 9 -17.63 0.45 12.79
CA LYS A 9 -18.10 1.10 14.03
C LYS A 9 -17.21 0.75 15.21
N VAL A 10 -15.97 1.17 15.16
CA VAL A 10 -14.99 0.95 16.22
C VAL A 10 -14.27 2.24 16.58
N TRP A 11 -13.77 2.32 17.82
CA TRP A 11 -13.15 3.52 18.37
C TRP A 11 -11.73 3.80 17.90
N HIS A 12 -11.11 2.89 17.14
CA HIS A 12 -9.74 3.02 16.70
C HIS A 12 -9.57 2.49 15.29
N ARG A 13 -8.51 2.97 14.66
CA ARG A 13 -8.10 2.58 13.33
C ARG A 13 -7.06 1.48 13.47
N ASP A 14 -7.38 0.32 12.94
CA ASP A 14 -6.49 -0.83 12.96
C ASP A 14 -6.15 -1.24 11.54
N ASP A 15 -4.96 -1.77 11.37
CA ASP A 15 -4.55 -2.47 10.16
C ASP A 15 -5.28 -3.81 10.04
N SER A 16 -5.41 -4.32 8.81
CA SER A 16 -5.85 -5.69 8.63
C SER A 16 -4.81 -6.68 9.11
N PHE A 17 -3.53 -6.35 8.91
CA PHE A 17 -2.40 -7.17 9.29
C PHE A 17 -1.16 -6.30 9.47
N GLY A 18 -0.67 -6.19 10.69
CA GLY A 18 0.47 -5.35 10.98
C GLY A 18 1.00 -5.52 12.38
N GLY A 19 2.00 -4.72 12.70
CA GLY A 19 2.61 -4.69 14.01
C GLY A 19 4.01 -4.07 14.01
N ASN A 20 4.66 -4.14 15.16
CA ASN A 20 6.02 -3.63 15.37
C ASN A 20 7.01 -4.78 15.67
N PRO A 21 7.15 -5.79 14.82
CA PRO A 21 8.06 -6.89 15.06
C PRO A 21 9.51 -6.48 14.79
N VAL A 22 10.44 -7.13 15.48
CA VAL A 22 11.88 -6.90 15.24
C VAL A 22 12.27 -7.32 13.83
N GLY A 23 11.85 -8.50 13.36
CA GLY A 23 12.17 -8.95 12.01
C GLY A 23 12.05 -10.44 11.78
N ASN A 24 12.74 -10.93 10.74
CA ASN A 24 12.70 -12.32 10.28
C ASN A 24 11.28 -12.77 9.89
N ILE A 25 10.65 -12.01 9.00
CA ILE A 25 9.25 -12.19 8.60
C ILE A 25 9.17 -12.56 7.14
N MET A 26 8.41 -13.61 6.87
CA MET A 26 8.00 -13.98 5.51
C MET A 26 6.47 -14.05 5.43
N ILE A 27 5.90 -13.24 4.54
CA ILE A 27 4.48 -13.22 4.23
C ILE A 27 4.34 -13.58 2.77
N ASP A 28 3.69 -14.69 2.51
CA ASP A 28 3.52 -15.23 1.17
C ASP A 28 2.08 -15.69 0.94
N HIS A 29 1.52 -15.37 -0.22
CA HIS A 29 0.16 -15.74 -0.63
C HIS A 29 -0.90 -15.42 0.44
N CYS A 30 -0.86 -14.20 0.97
CA CYS A 30 -1.89 -13.67 1.88
C CYS A 30 -2.81 -12.68 1.18
N SER A 31 -4.00 -12.49 1.73
CA SER A 31 -4.94 -11.44 1.30
C SER A 31 -5.30 -10.58 2.49
N CYS A 32 -4.97 -9.29 2.41
CA CYS A 32 -5.22 -8.30 3.43
C CYS A 32 -6.16 -7.23 2.87
N THR A 33 -7.35 -7.11 3.44
CA THR A 33 -8.39 -6.20 2.97
C THR A 33 -9.15 -5.57 4.13
N TRP A 34 -9.77 -4.41 3.84
CA TRP A 34 -10.69 -3.76 4.75
C TRP A 34 -10.04 -3.26 6.05
N GLY A 35 -8.77 -2.89 5.98
CA GLY A 35 -8.10 -2.15 7.07
C GLY A 35 -8.76 -0.80 7.28
N LEU A 36 -8.77 -0.32 8.50
CA LEU A 36 -9.30 0.99 8.89
C LEU A 36 -8.20 2.06 8.94
N ASP A 37 -6.95 1.65 8.93
CA ASP A 37 -5.75 2.47 8.68
C ASP A 37 -5.05 1.93 7.44
N GLU A 38 -4.16 0.95 7.58
CA GLU A 38 -3.55 0.23 6.47
C GLU A 38 -4.09 -1.21 6.36
N ASN A 39 -3.90 -1.80 5.19
CA ASN A 39 -4.11 -3.24 5.07
C ASN A 39 -2.90 -4.03 5.61
N ILE A 40 -1.67 -3.52 5.41
CA ILE A 40 -0.44 -4.20 5.85
C ILE A 40 0.57 -3.17 6.35
N SER A 41 1.09 -3.33 7.57
CA SER A 41 2.13 -2.46 8.11
C SER A 41 3.25 -3.22 8.81
N PHE A 42 4.44 -3.19 8.19
CA PHE A 42 5.68 -3.73 8.77
C PHE A 42 6.86 -2.85 8.33
N TYR A 43 7.33 -1.97 9.21
CA TYR A 43 8.43 -1.07 8.87
C TYR A 43 9.30 -0.68 10.06
N ARG A 44 8.88 -1.00 11.28
CA ARG A 44 9.58 -0.63 12.51
C ARG A 44 9.35 -1.62 13.63
N HIS A 45 10.22 -1.57 14.61
CA HIS A 45 9.95 -2.05 15.97
C HIS A 45 10.25 -0.95 16.99
N MET A 46 9.68 -1.10 18.16
CA MET A 46 9.89 -0.19 19.28
C MET A 46 10.89 -0.85 20.24
N TYR A 47 11.91 -0.12 20.61
CA TYR A 47 12.92 -0.57 21.56
C TYR A 47 12.95 0.37 22.77
N ASP A 48 12.72 -0.19 23.94
CA ASP A 48 12.89 0.50 25.21
C ASP A 48 14.22 0.07 25.86
N PRO A 49 15.19 0.99 25.99
CA PRO A 49 16.46 0.69 26.64
C PRO A 49 16.32 0.53 28.16
N SER A 50 15.17 0.86 28.74
CA SER A 50 14.94 0.87 30.23
C SER A 50 14.13 -0.32 30.75
N GLU A 51 14.24 -1.49 30.13
CA GLU A 51 13.63 -2.75 30.62
C GLU A 51 12.09 -2.85 30.54
N GLY A 52 11.52 -2.57 29.39
CA GLY A 52 10.16 -3.04 29.05
C GLY A 52 9.01 -2.17 29.49
N GLN A 53 9.25 -0.92 29.80
CA GLN A 53 8.18 0.05 29.96
C GLN A 53 7.92 0.79 28.63
N TYR A 54 6.75 0.61 28.08
CA TYR A 54 6.27 1.35 26.89
C TYR A 54 6.03 2.83 27.27
N GLU A 55 7.08 3.63 27.23
CA GLU A 55 6.99 5.06 27.37
C GLU A 55 7.13 5.77 26.02
N SER A 56 6.74 7.05 25.97
CA SER A 56 6.88 7.92 24.81
C SER A 56 8.34 8.13 24.35
N LYS A 57 9.29 7.53 25.00
CA LYS A 57 10.74 7.59 24.77
C LYS A 57 11.29 6.39 23.99
N ASP A 58 10.45 5.42 23.66
CA ASP A 58 10.88 4.26 22.89
C ASP A 58 11.55 4.66 21.58
N LEU A 59 12.70 4.07 21.32
CA LEU A 59 13.40 4.25 20.07
C LEU A 59 12.66 3.49 18.95
N LYS A 60 12.39 4.19 17.87
CA LYS A 60 11.87 3.58 16.64
C LYS A 60 13.05 3.07 15.83
N LEU A 61 13.17 1.76 15.72
CA LEU A 61 14.17 1.11 14.89
C LEU A 61 13.53 0.44 13.67
N PRO A 62 14.21 0.34 12.53
CA PRO A 62 13.67 -0.34 11.37
C PRO A 62 13.48 -1.83 11.63
N THR A 63 12.42 -2.41 11.12
CA THR A 63 12.27 -3.87 11.06
C THR A 63 13.35 -4.47 10.15
N VAL A 64 13.81 -5.69 10.42
CA VAL A 64 14.88 -6.33 9.64
C VAL A 64 14.42 -7.65 9.01
N ASN A 65 14.98 -8.00 7.84
CA ASN A 65 14.72 -9.26 7.16
C ASN A 65 13.22 -9.50 6.91
N VAL A 66 12.56 -8.61 6.17
CA VAL A 66 11.15 -8.72 5.83
C VAL A 66 10.99 -9.07 4.36
N THR A 67 10.28 -10.16 4.08
CA THR A 67 9.84 -10.49 2.72
C THR A 67 8.33 -10.56 2.68
N ILE A 68 7.71 -9.78 1.79
CA ILE A 68 6.28 -9.88 1.47
C ILE A 68 6.15 -10.12 -0.02
N GLN A 69 5.59 -11.27 -0.39
CA GLN A 69 5.42 -11.63 -1.78
C GLN A 69 4.06 -12.26 -2.07
N ASN A 70 3.64 -12.18 -3.34
CA ASN A 70 2.39 -12.80 -3.82
C ASN A 70 1.16 -12.45 -2.95
N THR A 71 1.14 -11.28 -2.34
CA THR A 71 0.14 -10.89 -1.33
C THR A 71 -0.74 -9.75 -1.85
N ILE A 72 -2.02 -9.77 -1.53
CA ILE A 72 -2.99 -8.72 -1.85
C ILE A 72 -3.09 -7.74 -0.69
N SER A 73 -2.96 -6.44 -0.99
CA SER A 73 -3.39 -5.31 -0.17
C SER A 73 -4.45 -4.53 -0.92
N ALA A 74 -5.72 -4.71 -0.59
CA ALA A 74 -6.80 -4.11 -1.38
C ALA A 74 -7.98 -3.63 -0.55
N LYS A 75 -8.69 -2.63 -1.08
CA LYS A 75 -9.98 -2.20 -0.52
C LYS A 75 -9.89 -1.82 0.96
N ALA A 76 -8.85 -1.13 1.37
CA ALA A 76 -8.84 -0.48 2.67
C ALA A 76 -10.04 0.47 2.79
N LEU A 77 -10.63 0.59 3.98
CA LEU A 77 -11.87 1.33 4.19
C LEU A 77 -11.60 2.81 4.46
N ASP A 78 -12.26 3.68 3.72
CA ASP A 78 -12.16 5.14 3.89
C ASP A 78 -13.06 5.71 5.00
N THR A 79 -13.49 4.88 5.92
CA THR A 79 -14.34 5.28 7.04
C THR A 79 -13.77 6.45 7.82
N TYR A 80 -12.45 6.46 7.99
CA TYR A 80 -11.70 7.49 8.71
C TYR A 80 -10.81 8.35 7.81
N ASN A 81 -11.11 8.41 6.52
CA ASN A 81 -10.29 9.03 5.48
C ASN A 81 -8.86 8.49 5.42
N HIS A 82 -8.68 7.23 5.69
CA HIS A 82 -7.41 6.53 5.56
C HIS A 82 -7.39 5.63 4.33
N ALA A 83 -8.14 4.57 4.27
CA ALA A 83 -8.17 3.65 3.13
C ALA A 83 -6.76 3.36 2.55
N PHE A 84 -5.77 3.16 3.43
CA PHE A 84 -4.38 3.04 3.01
C PHE A 84 -3.98 1.60 2.73
N GLY A 85 -3.11 1.42 1.73
CA GLY A 85 -2.64 0.12 1.34
C GLY A 85 -1.65 -0.46 2.35
N SER A 86 -0.52 0.21 2.57
CA SER A 86 0.54 -0.34 3.39
C SER A 86 1.53 0.72 3.84
N THR A 87 2.11 0.55 5.04
CA THR A 87 3.39 1.17 5.40
C THR A 87 4.42 0.07 5.56
N LEU A 88 5.43 0.07 4.69
CA LEU A 88 6.43 -0.98 4.57
C LEU A 88 7.84 -0.41 4.60
N GLY A 89 8.81 -1.21 5.00
CA GLY A 89 10.20 -0.80 4.99
C GLY A 89 11.04 -1.69 5.89
N GLY A 90 12.26 -1.25 6.12
CA GLY A 90 13.19 -1.92 7.00
C GLY A 90 14.52 -2.24 6.32
N GLU A 91 15.43 -2.81 7.08
CA GLU A 91 16.72 -3.29 6.57
C GLU A 91 16.57 -4.69 5.97
N ASN A 92 17.23 -4.93 4.86
CA ASN A 92 17.22 -6.22 4.17
C ASN A 92 15.79 -6.70 3.88
N CYS A 93 15.00 -5.87 3.19
CA CYS A 93 13.60 -6.16 2.90
C CYS A 93 13.35 -6.36 1.40
N ALA A 94 12.33 -7.17 1.08
CA ALA A 94 11.90 -7.43 -0.29
C ALA A 94 10.37 -7.51 -0.40
N PHE A 95 9.82 -6.75 -1.34
CA PHE A 95 8.39 -6.70 -1.62
C PHE A 95 8.18 -7.01 -3.11
N ALA A 96 7.77 -8.26 -3.40
CA ALA A 96 7.79 -8.74 -4.77
C ALA A 96 6.48 -9.44 -5.17
N ARG A 97 6.03 -9.17 -6.39
CA ARG A 97 4.86 -9.82 -6.99
C ARG A 97 3.57 -9.68 -6.17
N ASN A 98 3.41 -8.54 -5.51
CA ASN A 98 2.21 -8.21 -4.74
C ASN A 98 1.23 -7.38 -5.57
N LEU A 99 0.00 -7.26 -5.07
CA LEU A 99 -1.04 -6.42 -5.62
C LEU A 99 -1.51 -5.40 -4.60
N TRP A 100 -1.43 -4.13 -4.96
CA TRP A 100 -2.15 -3.04 -4.29
C TRP A 100 -3.31 -2.60 -5.17
N ALA A 101 -4.54 -2.67 -4.66
CA ALA A 101 -5.71 -2.35 -5.48
C ALA A 101 -6.78 -1.56 -4.74
N SER A 102 -7.18 -0.43 -5.33
CA SER A 102 -8.27 0.42 -4.84
C SER A 102 -8.10 0.84 -3.37
N ASN A 103 -6.90 1.22 -3.01
CA ASN A 103 -6.60 1.94 -1.77
C ASN A 103 -6.38 3.42 -2.10
N SER A 104 -6.79 4.32 -1.21
CA SER A 104 -6.71 5.75 -1.50
C SER A 104 -5.26 6.26 -1.59
N GLY A 105 -4.35 5.67 -0.86
CA GLY A 105 -2.93 6.01 -0.84
C GLY A 105 -2.08 4.95 -0.16
N ARG A 106 -0.79 5.22 -0.01
CA ARG A 106 0.19 4.30 0.58
C ARG A 106 0.20 2.95 -0.12
N ASN A 107 0.58 2.95 -1.40
CA ASN A 107 0.62 1.74 -2.23
C ASN A 107 2.05 1.37 -2.70
N PRO A 108 3.02 1.21 -1.78
CA PRO A 108 3.02 1.46 -0.34
C PRO A 108 3.52 2.86 0.05
N SER A 109 3.36 3.26 1.31
CA SER A 109 4.22 4.23 1.97
C SER A 109 5.47 3.54 2.49
N ILE A 110 6.61 4.20 2.40
CA ILE A 110 7.92 3.60 2.64
C ILE A 110 8.48 4.16 3.95
N GLY A 111 8.88 3.27 4.83
CA GLY A 111 9.57 3.63 6.07
C GLY A 111 10.97 4.20 5.79
N TRP A 112 11.62 4.64 6.82
CA TRP A 112 12.99 5.14 6.73
C TRP A 112 14.01 4.00 6.78
N ASN A 113 15.23 4.29 6.37
CA ASN A 113 16.41 3.43 6.43
C ASN A 113 16.35 2.16 5.55
N GLY A 114 17.51 1.67 5.21
CA GLY A 114 17.68 0.42 4.47
C GLY A 114 17.42 0.53 2.97
N ILE A 115 17.44 -0.62 2.32
CA ILE A 115 17.17 -0.75 0.90
C ILE A 115 15.77 -1.32 0.71
N PHE A 116 14.90 -0.49 0.14
CA PHE A 116 13.53 -0.84 -0.17
C PHE A 116 13.44 -1.47 -1.56
N ASN A 117 13.30 -2.79 -1.61
CA ASN A 117 13.20 -3.52 -2.86
C ASN A 117 11.73 -3.75 -3.25
N PHE A 118 11.25 -3.03 -4.26
CA PHE A 118 9.90 -3.09 -4.78
C PHE A 118 9.92 -3.58 -6.22
N VAL A 119 9.67 -4.88 -6.42
CA VAL A 119 9.99 -5.58 -7.66
C VAL A 119 8.78 -6.37 -8.17
N ASN A 120 8.41 -6.17 -9.43
CA ASN A 120 7.36 -6.93 -10.10
C ASN A 120 5.97 -6.86 -9.42
N ASN A 121 5.66 -5.76 -8.76
CA ASN A 121 4.36 -5.55 -8.13
C ASN A 121 3.37 -4.90 -9.10
N VAL A 122 2.10 -4.98 -8.77
CA VAL A 122 1.00 -4.30 -9.47
C VAL A 122 0.33 -3.31 -8.53
N VAL A 123 0.16 -2.08 -9.00
CA VAL A 123 -0.56 -1.02 -8.28
C VAL A 123 -1.71 -0.52 -9.14
N PHE A 124 -2.93 -0.61 -8.62
CA PHE A 124 -4.15 -0.26 -9.35
C PHE A 124 -5.01 0.73 -8.57
N ASN A 125 -5.50 1.78 -9.26
CA ASN A 125 -6.62 2.61 -8.83
C ASN A 125 -6.41 3.34 -7.49
N TRP A 126 -5.31 4.10 -7.37
CA TRP A 126 -5.02 4.97 -6.22
C TRP A 126 -5.70 6.34 -6.37
N VAL A 127 -5.89 7.06 -5.25
CA VAL A 127 -6.51 8.40 -5.22
C VAL A 127 -5.47 9.49 -4.97
N HIS A 128 -4.68 9.35 -3.90
CA HIS A 128 -3.75 10.40 -3.46
C HIS A 128 -2.31 10.06 -3.77
N ARG A 129 -1.95 8.79 -3.63
CA ARG A 129 -0.58 8.34 -3.68
C ARG A 129 -0.49 6.91 -4.20
N SER A 130 0.41 6.70 -5.12
CA SER A 130 0.95 5.38 -5.41
C SER A 130 1.95 5.01 -4.30
N SER A 131 3.26 5.23 -4.50
CA SER A 131 4.27 5.06 -3.47
C SER A 131 4.83 6.40 -3.02
N ASP A 132 5.15 6.51 -1.73
CA ASP A 132 5.75 7.69 -1.12
C ASP A 132 6.60 7.32 0.11
N GLY A 133 7.33 8.27 0.65
CA GLY A 133 8.03 8.12 1.93
C GLY A 133 9.54 7.92 1.81
N GLY A 134 10.10 7.21 2.77
CA GLY A 134 11.53 7.13 2.98
C GLY A 134 12.10 8.36 3.67
N ASP A 135 13.41 8.44 3.71
CA ASP A 135 14.20 9.57 4.19
C ASP A 135 15.58 9.56 3.52
N TYR A 136 16.50 10.40 3.96
CA TYR A 136 17.86 10.49 3.44
C TYR A 136 18.69 9.20 3.61
N THR A 137 18.28 8.32 4.51
CA THR A 137 18.94 7.03 4.74
C THR A 137 18.37 5.91 3.88
N ALA A 138 17.21 6.11 3.27
CA ALA A 138 16.55 5.09 2.47
C ALA A 138 17.11 5.03 1.05
N MET A 139 17.23 3.83 0.52
CA MET A 139 17.55 3.55 -0.88
C MET A 139 16.44 2.73 -1.50
N PHE A 140 16.09 3.04 -2.74
CA PHE A 140 14.92 2.44 -3.39
C PHE A 140 15.31 1.71 -4.66
N ASN A 141 14.91 0.47 -4.79
CA ASN A 141 14.87 -0.28 -6.04
C ASN A 141 13.40 -0.42 -6.48
N MET A 142 12.98 0.38 -7.46
CA MET A 142 11.64 0.33 -8.06
C MET A 142 11.75 -0.32 -9.43
N ILE A 143 11.59 -1.65 -9.52
CA ILE A 143 11.98 -2.42 -10.70
C ILE A 143 10.80 -3.20 -11.29
N ASN A 144 10.55 -2.96 -12.58
CA ASN A 144 9.59 -3.74 -13.37
C ASN A 144 8.22 -3.91 -12.71
N ASN A 145 7.72 -2.86 -12.05
CA ASN A 145 6.37 -2.83 -11.50
C ASN A 145 5.37 -2.37 -12.56
N TYR A 146 4.11 -2.72 -12.40
CA TYR A 146 3.03 -2.31 -13.27
C TYR A 146 2.06 -1.38 -12.53
N TYR A 147 1.95 -0.15 -12.99
CA TYR A 147 1.04 0.87 -12.46
C TYR A 147 -0.14 1.07 -13.41
N LYS A 148 -1.34 0.81 -12.94
CA LYS A 148 -2.59 0.92 -13.71
C LYS A 148 -3.50 1.96 -13.08
N PRO A 149 -3.52 3.21 -13.59
CA PRO A 149 -4.48 4.22 -13.15
C PRO A 149 -5.91 3.73 -13.36
N GLY A 150 -6.72 3.80 -12.32
CA GLY A 150 -8.11 3.38 -12.36
C GLY A 150 -9.10 4.56 -12.37
N PRO A 151 -10.40 4.30 -12.18
CA PRO A 151 -11.41 5.33 -12.13
C PRO A 151 -11.25 6.33 -10.98
N ALA A 152 -10.68 5.91 -9.85
CA ALA A 152 -10.43 6.81 -8.71
C ALA A 152 -9.12 7.62 -8.86
N THR A 153 -8.27 7.24 -9.79
CA THR A 153 -6.97 7.89 -9.99
C THR A 153 -7.16 9.23 -10.70
N PRO A 154 -6.67 10.35 -10.14
CA PRO A 154 -6.86 11.68 -10.73
C PRO A 154 -5.92 11.90 -11.92
N LYS A 155 -6.37 11.52 -13.10
CA LYS A 155 -5.58 11.53 -14.35
C LYS A 155 -5.10 12.91 -14.79
N ASP A 156 -5.79 13.97 -14.35
CA ASP A 156 -5.47 15.37 -14.70
C ASP A 156 -4.41 16.00 -13.77
N SER A 157 -3.75 15.21 -12.95
CA SER A 157 -2.73 15.68 -12.03
C SER A 157 -1.50 14.77 -12.03
N ASN A 158 -0.39 15.28 -11.50
CA ASN A 158 0.85 14.52 -11.36
C ASN A 158 0.68 13.21 -10.58
N VAL A 159 -0.32 13.14 -9.70
CA VAL A 159 -0.65 11.91 -8.97
C VAL A 159 -1.06 10.79 -9.90
N GLY A 160 -1.70 11.09 -11.02
CA GLY A 160 -2.22 10.12 -11.97
C GLY A 160 -1.15 9.25 -12.64
N HIS A 161 0.08 9.73 -12.67
CA HIS A 161 1.22 9.03 -13.29
C HIS A 161 2.44 8.90 -12.35
N ARG A 162 2.20 8.97 -11.05
CA ARG A 162 3.26 8.85 -10.04
C ARG A 162 3.66 7.40 -9.84
N ILE A 163 4.96 7.12 -9.93
CA ILE A 163 5.57 5.89 -9.47
C ILE A 163 5.96 6.04 -8.01
N LEU A 164 6.74 7.07 -7.68
CA LEU A 164 7.23 7.32 -6.33
C LEU A 164 7.31 8.82 -6.06
N LYS A 165 6.92 9.23 -4.86
CA LYS A 165 7.23 10.53 -4.30
C LYS A 165 8.15 10.33 -3.10
N PRO A 166 9.47 10.44 -3.26
CA PRO A 166 10.38 10.35 -2.13
C PRO A 166 10.20 11.54 -1.20
N GLU A 167 10.31 11.29 0.10
CA GLU A 167 10.15 12.30 1.14
C GLU A 167 11.36 12.30 2.08
N ALA A 168 11.79 13.47 2.52
CA ALA A 168 12.80 13.65 3.56
C ALA A 168 12.10 14.03 4.87
N GLY A 169 11.67 13.04 5.63
CA GLY A 169 11.18 13.22 6.99
C GLY A 169 10.06 14.24 7.20
N ARG A 170 9.26 14.55 6.18
CA ARG A 170 8.25 15.61 6.16
C ARG A 170 8.82 17.03 6.35
N SER A 171 10.10 17.20 6.21
CA SER A 171 10.76 18.48 6.37
C SER A 171 11.07 19.09 5.01
N LYS A 172 11.27 20.39 5.04
CA LYS A 172 11.63 21.21 3.88
C LYS A 172 13.15 21.20 3.70
N LEU A 173 13.74 20.03 3.60
CA LEU A 173 15.17 19.85 3.70
C LEU A 173 15.87 19.95 2.34
N ASP A 174 17.17 20.10 2.38
CA ASP A 174 18.05 20.06 1.20
C ASP A 174 17.91 18.71 0.48
N HIS A 175 18.19 18.67 -0.82
CA HIS A 175 18.17 17.45 -1.64
C HIS A 175 19.03 16.31 -1.07
N LYS A 176 20.05 16.61 -0.31
CA LYS A 176 20.91 15.62 0.38
C LYS A 176 20.20 14.82 1.46
N GLU A 177 19.00 15.26 1.85
CA GLU A 177 18.20 14.63 2.86
C GLU A 177 17.09 13.74 2.27
N TYR A 178 17.12 13.54 0.97
CA TYR A 178 16.30 12.55 0.28
C TYR A 178 17.07 11.25 0.07
N GLY A 179 16.34 10.15 0.09
CA GLY A 179 16.91 8.86 -0.27
C GLY A 179 17.27 8.77 -1.75
N ARG A 180 18.08 7.78 -2.11
CA ARG A 180 18.49 7.55 -3.49
C ARG A 180 17.63 6.50 -4.16
N VAL A 181 17.29 6.71 -5.43
CA VAL A 181 16.31 5.92 -6.16
C VAL A 181 16.92 5.32 -7.43
N TYR A 182 16.85 4.02 -7.55
CA TYR A 182 16.94 3.32 -8.83
C TYR A 182 15.52 2.97 -9.27
N ALA A 183 15.11 3.46 -10.43
CA ALA A 183 13.79 3.17 -10.99
C ALA A 183 13.94 2.86 -12.48
N ASP A 184 13.60 1.63 -12.86
CA ASP A 184 13.74 1.15 -14.23
C ASP A 184 12.73 0.06 -14.58
N GLY A 185 12.34 0.02 -15.86
CA GLY A 185 11.44 -0.99 -16.40
C GLY A 185 10.02 -0.96 -15.87
N ASN A 186 9.63 0.05 -15.07
CA ASN A 186 8.26 0.16 -14.60
C ASN A 186 7.33 0.64 -15.73
N ILE A 187 6.18 -0.01 -15.85
CA ILE A 187 5.12 0.41 -16.79
C ILE A 187 4.12 1.30 -16.06
N MET A 188 3.85 2.47 -16.64
CA MET A 188 2.76 3.34 -16.26
C MET A 188 1.71 3.31 -17.37
N GLU A 189 0.64 2.54 -17.18
CA GLU A 189 -0.41 2.36 -18.19
C GLU A 189 -1.04 3.71 -18.58
N GLY A 190 -1.09 3.97 -19.89
CA GLY A 190 -1.59 5.24 -20.44
C GLY A 190 -0.55 6.36 -20.53
N TYR A 191 0.70 6.14 -20.05
CA TYR A 191 1.77 7.14 -20.07
C TYR A 191 3.06 6.54 -20.67
N PRO A 192 3.16 6.45 -22.01
CA PRO A 192 4.28 5.78 -22.67
C PRO A 192 5.63 6.44 -22.42
N GLU A 193 5.68 7.77 -22.27
CA GLU A 193 6.93 8.48 -22.01
C GLU A 193 7.50 8.16 -20.61
N ILE A 194 6.62 7.96 -19.62
CA ILE A 194 7.03 7.55 -18.27
C ILE A 194 7.45 6.08 -18.26
N THR A 195 6.78 5.25 -19.06
CA THR A 195 7.16 3.84 -19.23
C THR A 195 8.53 3.71 -19.88
N LYS A 196 8.85 4.59 -20.83
CA LYS A 196 10.15 4.62 -21.52
C LYS A 196 11.28 5.11 -20.63
N ASP A 197 11.02 6.12 -19.80
CA ASP A 197 11.94 6.63 -18.79
C ASP A 197 11.15 6.98 -17.53
N ASN A 198 11.28 6.16 -16.50
CA ASN A 198 10.53 6.35 -15.24
C ASN A 198 10.85 7.66 -14.53
N TRP A 199 11.98 8.28 -14.84
CA TRP A 199 12.35 9.59 -14.32
C TRP A 199 11.69 10.75 -15.06
N ASN A 200 11.11 10.51 -16.21
CA ASN A 200 10.37 11.52 -16.98
C ASN A 200 8.95 11.75 -16.39
N GLY A 201 8.87 12.15 -15.12
CA GLY A 201 7.62 12.46 -14.41
C GLY A 201 7.05 11.34 -13.55
N GLY A 202 7.64 10.13 -13.55
CA GLY A 202 7.22 9.03 -12.67
C GLY A 202 7.78 9.18 -11.25
N ILE A 203 9.04 9.60 -11.11
CA ILE A 203 9.64 9.95 -9.84
C ILE A 203 9.41 11.44 -9.61
N GLN A 204 8.62 11.77 -8.59
CA GLN A 204 8.14 13.12 -8.35
C GLN A 204 8.67 13.64 -7.03
N ILE A 205 9.72 14.44 -7.11
CA ILE A 205 10.31 15.08 -5.96
C ILE A 205 9.39 16.22 -5.52
N GLU A 206 9.21 16.39 -4.22
CA GLU A 206 8.43 17.51 -3.70
C GLU A 206 9.18 18.81 -4.00
N THR A 207 8.59 19.63 -4.87
CA THR A 207 9.23 20.87 -5.33
C THR A 207 9.23 21.90 -4.20
N GLN A 208 10.41 22.21 -3.69
CA GLN A 208 10.70 23.45 -3.00
C GLN A 208 11.33 24.44 -4.00
N PRO A 209 11.43 25.72 -3.68
CA PRO A 209 11.90 26.75 -4.62
C PRO A 209 13.28 26.52 -5.25
N ASN A 210 14.06 25.57 -4.78
CA ASN A 210 15.38 25.26 -5.30
C ASN A 210 15.54 23.74 -5.44
N THR A 211 14.99 23.18 -6.51
CA THR A 211 15.11 21.74 -6.82
C THR A 211 16.24 21.43 -7.79
N ASP A 212 17.05 22.41 -8.14
CA ASP A 212 18.22 22.21 -8.99
C ASP A 212 19.19 21.21 -8.34
N GLY A 213 19.51 20.16 -9.07
CA GLY A 213 20.40 19.09 -8.59
C GLY A 213 19.71 17.94 -7.84
N TYR A 214 18.43 18.03 -7.47
CA TYR A 214 17.74 16.91 -6.76
C TYR A 214 17.75 15.63 -7.57
N THR A 215 17.38 15.70 -8.85
CA THR A 215 17.32 14.53 -9.71
C THR A 215 18.69 13.87 -9.85
N GLU A 216 19.74 14.67 -10.03
CA GLU A 216 21.12 14.18 -10.16
C GLU A 216 21.60 13.51 -8.87
N TYR A 217 21.27 14.08 -7.72
CA TYR A 217 21.64 13.50 -6.43
C TYR A 217 20.87 12.21 -6.14
N MET A 218 19.57 12.21 -6.38
CA MET A 218 18.69 11.10 -6.01
C MET A 218 18.75 9.93 -6.98
N ARG A 219 18.94 10.21 -8.27
CA ARG A 219 18.95 9.17 -9.31
C ARG A 219 20.19 8.27 -9.16
N SER A 220 19.92 6.98 -9.01
CA SER A 220 20.92 5.94 -9.21
C SER A 220 20.75 5.33 -10.60
N TYR A 221 21.87 5.09 -11.28
CA TYR A 221 21.89 4.45 -12.60
C TYR A 221 22.13 2.94 -12.50
N GLN A 222 22.35 2.45 -11.28
CA GLN A 222 22.52 1.03 -11.00
C GLN A 222 21.64 0.66 -9.82
N PRO A 223 21.08 -0.55 -9.79
CA PRO A 223 20.32 -1.01 -8.63
C PRO A 223 21.22 -1.10 -7.41
N PHE A 224 20.65 -0.86 -6.26
CA PHE A 224 21.28 -1.15 -4.97
C PHE A 224 21.27 -2.65 -4.73
N GLU A 225 22.17 -3.11 -3.86
CA GLU A 225 22.23 -4.51 -3.45
C GLU A 225 20.84 -4.99 -2.95
N MET A 226 20.43 -6.15 -3.42
CA MET A 226 19.13 -6.72 -3.03
C MET A 226 19.20 -8.24 -2.91
N PRO A 227 18.31 -8.85 -2.11
CA PRO A 227 18.16 -10.29 -2.09
C PRO A 227 17.87 -10.84 -3.48
N TYR A 228 18.20 -12.09 -3.72
CA TYR A 228 17.88 -12.73 -5.00
C TYR A 228 16.37 -12.74 -5.23
N ILE A 229 15.94 -12.08 -6.27
CA ILE A 229 14.56 -12.07 -6.76
C ILE A 229 14.59 -12.44 -8.24
N ASN A 230 13.82 -13.43 -8.64
CA ASN A 230 13.64 -13.72 -10.06
C ASN A 230 12.82 -12.59 -10.69
N ILE A 231 13.49 -11.69 -11.37
CA ILE A 231 12.90 -10.48 -11.97
C ILE A 231 12.37 -10.84 -13.35
N MET A 232 11.10 -10.53 -13.60
CA MET A 232 10.45 -10.65 -14.90
C MET A 232 10.11 -9.27 -15.47
N GLY A 233 9.81 -9.17 -16.76
CA GLY A 233 9.32 -7.92 -17.34
C GLY A 233 8.02 -7.45 -16.67
N ALA A 234 7.78 -6.15 -16.62
CA ALA A 234 6.62 -5.60 -15.90
C ALA A 234 5.27 -6.10 -16.43
N LYS A 235 5.15 -6.36 -17.74
CA LYS A 235 3.94 -6.95 -18.32
C LYS A 235 3.74 -8.40 -17.90
N ASP A 236 4.80 -9.19 -17.90
CA ASP A 236 4.75 -10.59 -17.43
C ASP A 236 4.45 -10.63 -15.94
N ALA A 237 4.98 -9.67 -15.17
CA ALA A 237 4.68 -9.50 -13.76
C ALA A 237 3.19 -9.20 -13.52
N TYR A 238 2.58 -8.35 -14.34
CA TYR A 238 1.13 -8.09 -14.27
C TYR A 238 0.33 -9.37 -14.46
N ASP A 239 0.62 -10.14 -15.50
CA ASP A 239 -0.09 -11.39 -15.78
C ASP A 239 0.14 -12.43 -14.67
N TYR A 240 1.39 -12.55 -14.20
CA TYR A 240 1.75 -13.42 -13.09
C TYR A 240 1.01 -13.07 -11.80
N VAL A 241 1.01 -11.79 -11.42
CA VAL A 241 0.36 -11.30 -10.19
C VAL A 241 -1.14 -11.60 -10.23
N LEU A 242 -1.84 -11.24 -11.31
CA LEU A 242 -3.27 -11.51 -11.42
C LEU A 242 -3.60 -13.01 -11.31
N LYS A 243 -2.73 -13.86 -11.81
CA LYS A 243 -2.92 -15.31 -11.77
C LYS A 243 -2.62 -15.92 -10.40
N HIS A 244 -1.60 -15.43 -9.70
CA HIS A 244 -1.02 -16.14 -8.55
C HIS A 244 -1.21 -15.46 -7.20
N VAL A 245 -1.44 -14.15 -7.15
CA VAL A 245 -1.46 -13.37 -5.91
C VAL A 245 -2.61 -13.75 -4.97
N GLY A 246 -2.40 -13.53 -3.67
CA GLY A 246 -3.40 -13.71 -2.62
C GLY A 246 -3.50 -15.12 -2.07
N ALA A 247 -4.43 -15.30 -1.14
CA ALA A 247 -4.70 -16.61 -0.53
C ALA A 247 -5.46 -17.50 -1.52
N ASN A 248 -4.72 -18.12 -2.42
CA ASN A 248 -5.24 -18.86 -3.56
C ASN A 248 -5.30 -20.39 -3.36
N ILE A 249 -4.89 -20.89 -2.21
CA ILE A 249 -4.93 -22.32 -1.86
C ILE A 249 -5.95 -22.55 -0.73
N PRO A 250 -6.95 -23.44 -0.89
CA PRO A 250 -7.23 -24.24 -2.09
C PRO A 250 -7.79 -23.41 -3.25
N CYS A 251 -8.41 -22.26 -2.97
CA CYS A 251 -8.91 -21.33 -3.98
C CYS A 251 -9.07 -19.91 -3.42
N ARG A 252 -9.08 -18.92 -4.31
CA ARG A 252 -9.49 -17.58 -3.95
C ARG A 252 -10.97 -17.54 -3.59
N ASP A 253 -11.31 -16.79 -2.55
CA ASP A 253 -12.71 -16.50 -2.25
C ASP A 253 -13.31 -15.45 -3.20
N ILE A 254 -14.58 -15.14 -2.99
CA ILE A 254 -15.31 -14.21 -3.85
C ILE A 254 -14.76 -12.79 -3.79
N VAL A 255 -14.25 -12.34 -2.65
CA VAL A 255 -13.66 -11.00 -2.48
C VAL A 255 -12.39 -10.88 -3.29
N ASP A 256 -11.46 -11.83 -3.15
CA ASP A 256 -10.21 -11.81 -3.89
C ASP A 256 -10.45 -11.95 -5.41
N LYS A 257 -11.42 -12.79 -5.82
CA LYS A 257 -11.80 -12.92 -7.23
C LYS A 257 -12.33 -11.60 -7.80
N ARG A 258 -13.13 -10.85 -7.03
CA ARG A 258 -13.64 -9.53 -7.44
C ARG A 258 -12.51 -8.52 -7.57
N VAL A 259 -11.59 -8.47 -6.62
CA VAL A 259 -10.42 -7.58 -6.68
C VAL A 259 -9.58 -7.86 -7.93
N ILE A 260 -9.29 -9.12 -8.23
CA ILE A 260 -8.55 -9.49 -9.45
C ILE A 260 -9.31 -9.06 -10.70
N GLU A 261 -10.62 -9.29 -10.76
CA GLU A 261 -11.44 -8.90 -11.90
C GLU A 261 -11.48 -7.38 -12.10
N GLU A 262 -11.55 -6.60 -11.02
CA GLU A 262 -11.46 -5.14 -11.08
C GLU A 262 -10.13 -4.67 -11.69
N VAL A 263 -9.03 -5.27 -11.26
CA VAL A 263 -7.70 -4.94 -11.82
C VAL A 263 -7.64 -5.33 -13.30
N ARG A 264 -8.14 -6.51 -13.67
CA ARG A 264 -8.13 -6.99 -15.03
C ARG A 264 -8.94 -6.11 -15.98
N THR A 265 -10.16 -5.77 -15.58
CA THR A 265 -11.09 -4.99 -16.40
C THR A 265 -10.90 -3.48 -16.28
N GLY A 266 -10.29 -2.99 -15.20
CA GLY A 266 -10.26 -1.57 -14.86
C GLY A 266 -11.61 -1.04 -14.34
N ILE A 267 -12.57 -1.93 -14.06
CA ILE A 267 -13.93 -1.57 -13.64
C ILE A 267 -14.14 -1.99 -12.20
N PRO A 268 -14.31 -1.04 -11.27
CA PRO A 268 -14.57 -1.35 -9.87
C PRO A 268 -15.89 -2.09 -9.68
N TYR A 269 -15.86 -3.10 -8.82
CA TYR A 269 -17.04 -3.82 -8.41
C TYR A 269 -17.68 -3.14 -7.18
N TYR A 270 -18.98 -2.99 -7.22
CA TYR A 270 -19.80 -2.71 -6.05
C TYR A 270 -21.16 -3.40 -6.18
N GLU A 271 -21.65 -3.92 -5.08
CA GLU A 271 -22.97 -4.59 -5.06
C GLU A 271 -24.06 -3.67 -4.54
N LYS A 272 -23.75 -2.89 -3.50
CA LYS A 272 -24.73 -2.08 -2.80
C LYS A 272 -24.27 -0.64 -2.58
N LYS A 273 -25.19 0.29 -2.82
CA LYS A 273 -25.09 1.64 -2.30
C LYS A 273 -25.60 1.66 -0.87
N LEU A 274 -24.81 2.16 0.05
CA LEU A 274 -25.30 2.34 1.42
C LEU A 274 -26.32 3.49 1.48
N PRO A 275 -27.38 3.38 2.30
CA PRO A 275 -28.25 4.50 2.66
C PRO A 275 -27.41 5.67 3.21
N LYS A 276 -27.93 6.90 3.09
CA LYS A 276 -27.22 8.11 3.56
C LYS A 276 -26.91 8.08 5.06
N ASP A 277 -27.74 7.39 5.82
CA ASP A 277 -27.67 7.21 7.27
C ASP A 277 -26.89 5.95 7.69
N ALA A 278 -26.44 5.13 6.76
CA ALA A 278 -25.74 3.89 7.07
C ALA A 278 -24.39 4.12 7.79
N TYR A 279 -23.82 5.28 7.59
CA TYR A 279 -22.56 5.66 8.26
C TYR A 279 -22.79 6.06 9.73
N GLY A 280 -24.06 6.29 10.13
CA GLY A 280 -24.42 6.69 11.47
C GLY A 280 -23.78 8.02 11.88
N ASP A 281 -23.91 8.34 13.14
CA ASP A 281 -23.16 9.42 13.76
C ASP A 281 -21.72 8.93 14.03
N LEU A 282 -20.78 9.41 13.23
CA LEU A 282 -19.36 9.13 13.40
C LEU A 282 -18.72 9.99 14.50
N THR A 283 -19.49 10.78 15.23
CA THR A 283 -19.01 11.67 16.31
C THR A 283 -18.39 10.92 17.48
N GLY A 284 -18.64 9.62 17.60
CA GLY A 284 -18.01 8.75 18.59
C GLY A 284 -16.59 8.28 18.22
N LEU A 285 -16.03 8.71 17.13
CA LEU A 285 -14.73 8.27 16.67
C LEU A 285 -13.58 9.04 17.33
N SER A 286 -12.46 8.36 17.52
CA SER A 286 -11.29 8.84 18.25
C SER A 286 -11.05 10.36 18.12
N PRO A 287 -10.83 11.09 19.23
CA PRO A 287 -10.49 12.52 19.19
C PRO A 287 -9.30 12.86 18.29
N LYS A 288 -8.38 11.92 18.07
CA LYS A 288 -7.25 12.09 17.15
C LYS A 288 -7.65 12.13 15.66
N SER A 289 -8.85 11.70 15.33
CA SER A 289 -9.39 11.74 13.96
C SER A 289 -10.21 13.00 13.70
N MET A 290 -10.54 13.75 14.74
CA MET A 290 -11.34 14.97 14.68
C MET A 290 -10.44 16.21 14.78
N GLY A 291 -10.78 17.27 14.05
CA GLY A 291 -10.19 18.57 14.24
C GLY A 291 -10.64 19.19 15.56
N GLU A 292 -10.00 20.29 15.96
CA GLU A 292 -10.38 21.08 17.14
C GLU A 292 -11.81 21.62 17.09
N ASP A 293 -12.36 21.72 15.88
CA ASP A 293 -13.73 22.13 15.58
C ASP A 293 -14.74 20.95 15.58
N GLY A 294 -14.32 19.76 15.98
CA GLY A 294 -15.15 18.55 15.95
C GLY A 294 -15.46 18.03 14.54
N GLN A 295 -14.86 18.59 13.52
CA GLN A 295 -15.01 18.17 12.14
C GLN A 295 -13.86 17.27 11.70
N PHE A 296 -14.15 16.29 10.86
CA PHE A 296 -13.08 15.54 10.20
C PHE A 296 -12.29 16.49 9.27
N LYS A 297 -11.04 16.76 9.58
CA LYS A 297 -10.14 17.62 8.78
C LYS A 297 -9.72 17.01 7.45
N TYR A 298 -10.35 15.97 7.00
CA TYR A 298 -9.86 15.16 5.92
C TYR A 298 -10.55 15.46 4.59
N ARG A 299 -9.80 15.26 3.54
CA ARG A 299 -10.29 15.35 2.18
C ARG A 299 -11.41 14.31 2.00
N ARG A 300 -12.64 14.80 1.88
CA ARG A 300 -13.78 13.92 1.60
C ARG A 300 -13.62 13.32 0.21
N LEU A 301 -13.78 12.02 0.11
CA LEU A 301 -13.94 11.38 -1.19
C LEU A 301 -15.22 11.88 -1.87
N PRO A 302 -15.22 11.93 -3.21
CA PRO A 302 -16.44 12.29 -3.95
C PRO A 302 -17.62 11.42 -3.55
N LYS A 303 -18.83 11.99 -3.64
CA LYS A 303 -20.06 11.21 -3.58
C LYS A 303 -19.95 10.02 -4.54
N ASP A 304 -20.37 8.85 -4.09
CA ASP A 304 -20.28 7.64 -4.92
C ASP A 304 -18.84 7.16 -5.22
N SER A 305 -17.85 7.50 -4.38
CA SER A 305 -16.46 7.01 -4.51
C SER A 305 -16.34 5.48 -4.59
N TYR A 306 -17.32 4.76 -4.03
CA TYR A 306 -17.39 3.31 -4.19
C TYR A 306 -17.56 2.87 -5.65
N LYS A 307 -18.21 3.68 -6.49
CA LYS A 307 -18.27 3.41 -7.94
C LYS A 307 -16.91 3.55 -8.61
N GLN A 308 -16.01 4.28 -7.97
CA GLN A 308 -14.62 4.42 -8.39
C GLN A 308 -13.70 3.39 -7.74
N GLY A 309 -14.25 2.48 -6.92
CA GLY A 309 -13.52 1.40 -6.28
C GLY A 309 -13.07 1.63 -4.85
N ILE A 310 -13.21 2.84 -4.32
CA ILE A 310 -12.91 3.15 -2.92
C ILE A 310 -14.16 2.98 -2.09
N ILE A 311 -14.08 2.21 -1.02
CA ILE A 311 -15.22 1.86 -0.19
C ILE A 311 -15.01 2.33 1.25
N THR A 312 -16.10 2.50 1.96
CA THR A 312 -16.13 2.90 3.38
C THR A 312 -16.77 1.82 4.27
N ASP A 313 -17.40 0.83 3.64
CA ASP A 313 -18.06 -0.26 4.35
C ASP A 313 -18.05 -1.53 3.50
N VAL A 314 -17.80 -2.65 4.14
CA VAL A 314 -17.67 -3.96 3.46
C VAL A 314 -18.98 -4.38 2.75
N ARG A 315 -20.12 -3.88 3.21
CA ARG A 315 -21.43 -4.13 2.59
C ARG A 315 -21.53 -3.57 1.17
N GLN A 316 -20.69 -2.61 0.79
CA GLN A 316 -20.61 -2.10 -0.58
C GLN A 316 -20.06 -3.15 -1.56
N MET A 317 -19.36 -4.16 -1.03
CA MET A 317 -18.90 -5.33 -1.78
C MET A 317 -19.66 -6.63 -1.43
N GLY A 318 -20.85 -6.55 -0.90
CA GLY A 318 -21.62 -7.71 -0.51
C GLY A 318 -21.33 -8.25 0.90
N GLY A 319 -20.48 -7.54 1.68
CA GLY A 319 -20.11 -7.95 3.04
C GLY A 319 -19.07 -9.06 3.07
N TYR A 320 -18.92 -9.66 4.24
CA TYR A 320 -18.04 -10.82 4.39
C TYR A 320 -18.55 -11.99 3.56
N PRO A 321 -17.64 -12.76 2.94
CA PRO A 321 -18.04 -14.02 2.32
C PRO A 321 -18.68 -14.91 3.38
N GLU A 322 -19.73 -15.63 3.02
CA GLU A 322 -20.26 -16.67 3.89
C GLU A 322 -19.14 -17.61 4.30
N SER A 323 -19.06 -17.93 5.58
CA SER A 323 -18.09 -18.88 6.08
C SER A 323 -18.34 -20.23 5.41
N VAL A 324 -17.46 -20.63 4.52
CA VAL A 324 -17.45 -21.99 4.06
C VAL A 324 -17.09 -22.82 5.29
N SER A 325 -18.07 -23.50 5.86
CA SER A 325 -17.81 -24.51 6.89
C SER A 325 -16.93 -25.57 6.25
N TYR A 326 -15.63 -25.53 6.54
CA TYR A 326 -14.75 -26.64 6.24
C TYR A 326 -15.14 -27.80 7.14
N THR A 327 -16.09 -28.60 6.70
CA THR A 327 -16.33 -29.92 7.27
C THR A 327 -15.07 -30.73 6.99
N HIS A 328 -14.25 -30.87 8.02
CA HIS A 328 -13.19 -31.85 8.21
C HIS A 328 -12.29 -32.19 7.01
N LEU A 329 -11.19 -31.48 6.89
CA LEU A 329 -9.97 -32.11 6.41
C LEU A 329 -9.49 -33.07 7.53
N THR A 330 -9.96 -34.31 7.48
CA THR A 330 -9.28 -35.40 8.17
C THR A 330 -7.94 -35.56 7.46
N LEU A 331 -6.86 -35.18 8.11
CA LEU A 331 -5.53 -35.60 7.70
C LEU A 331 -5.51 -37.11 7.72
N PRO A 332 -5.02 -37.80 6.67
CA PRO A 332 -4.82 -39.22 6.74
C PRO A 332 -3.83 -39.51 7.85
N THR A 333 -4.26 -40.20 8.87
CA THR A 333 -3.38 -40.79 9.86
C THR A 333 -2.67 -41.96 9.18
N THR A 334 -1.41 -41.78 8.86
CA THR A 334 -0.47 -42.88 8.62
C THR A 334 0.33 -43.14 9.86
#